data_7efdc59abf3386e7f2e9d41f0204ef85
#
_entry.id   7efdc59abf3386e7f2e9d41f0204ef85
#
_cell.length_a   1.000
_cell.length_b   1.000
_cell.length_c   1.000
_cell.angle_alpha   90.00
_cell.angle_beta   90.00
_cell.angle_gamma   90.00
#
_symmetry.space_group_name_H-M   'P 1'
#
loop_
_entity.id
_entity.type
_entity.pdbx_description
1 polymer ?
#
loop_
_entity_poly.entity_id
_entity_poly.type
_entity_poly.pdbx_seq_one_letter_code
_entity_poly.pdbx_strand_id
1 'polypeptide(L)'
;QIIRPATVCGYSPRMRLDVAVNLLTMQALDKGQITVLGGNQVRPNIHIDDITDLYLFMLANPEHTGVFNAGFENISIMDIATEVSEIVGAEVEVKPSNDPRSYRVNSDKLLNIGFKPKKTVSDAIRELSGLYAQGALKNEEQSHNLKWMTKTLYS
;
A
#
# COMPACT_ATOMS: atom_id res chain seq x y z
N GLN A 1 15.94 8.99 15.75
CA GLN A 1 14.61 8.47 15.38
C GLN A 1 14.73 7.51 14.18
N ILE A 2 14.20 6.31 14.29
CA ILE A 2 14.18 5.31 13.22
C ILE A 2 12.73 4.92 12.96
N ILE A 3 12.21 5.23 11.77
CA ILE A 3 10.88 4.83 11.35
C ILE A 3 10.99 3.58 10.48
N ARG A 4 10.19 2.56 10.76
CA ARG A 4 10.04 1.35 9.97
C ARG A 4 8.63 1.31 9.37
N PRO A 5 8.45 1.87 8.16
CA PRO A 5 7.15 1.89 7.52
C PRO A 5 6.73 0.48 7.06
N ALA A 6 5.44 0.22 7.12
CA ALA A 6 4.79 -0.88 6.44
C ALA A 6 4.75 -0.65 4.91
N THR A 7 4.01 -1.46 4.18
CA THR A 7 3.78 -1.22 2.76
C THR A 7 3.00 0.08 2.58
N VAL A 8 3.60 1.02 1.86
CA VAL A 8 2.97 2.32 1.60
C VAL A 8 2.03 2.22 0.42
N CYS A 9 0.76 2.61 0.59
CA CYS A 9 -0.26 2.65 -0.45
C CYS A 9 -0.74 4.08 -0.70
N GLY A 10 -1.52 4.29 -1.77
CA GLY A 10 -2.00 5.60 -2.21
C GLY A 10 -1.13 6.22 -3.30
N TYR A 11 -1.52 7.42 -3.74
CA TYR A 11 -0.87 8.11 -4.84
C TYR A 11 0.39 8.86 -4.38
N SER A 12 1.41 8.83 -5.22
CA SER A 12 2.61 9.66 -5.07
C SER A 12 3.20 10.02 -6.42
N PRO A 13 3.98 11.11 -6.55
CA PRO A 13 4.67 11.45 -7.81
C PRO A 13 5.59 10.35 -8.32
N ARG A 14 6.14 9.53 -7.41
CA ARG A 14 6.92 8.33 -7.71
C ARG A 14 6.10 7.10 -7.31
N MET A 15 5.13 6.76 -8.16
CA MET A 15 4.24 5.61 -7.91
C MET A 15 4.99 4.27 -7.83
N ARG A 16 4.46 3.42 -6.96
CA ARG A 16 4.75 1.98 -6.95
C ARG A 16 3.46 1.21 -7.19
N LEU A 17 3.33 0.63 -8.39
CA LEU A 17 2.20 -0.21 -8.78
C LEU A 17 2.48 -1.71 -8.58
N ASP A 18 3.59 -2.05 -7.95
CA ASP A 18 4.01 -3.43 -7.61
C ASP A 18 3.85 -3.76 -6.10
N VAL A 19 3.13 -2.93 -5.34
CA VAL A 19 2.73 -3.18 -3.95
C VAL A 19 1.25 -3.54 -3.87
N ALA A 20 0.88 -4.39 -2.91
CA ALA A 20 -0.40 -5.09 -2.88
C ALA A 20 -1.63 -4.20 -3.17
N VAL A 21 -1.87 -3.16 -2.39
CA VAL A 21 -3.05 -2.30 -2.55
C VAL A 21 -3.07 -1.64 -3.92
N ASN A 22 -1.97 -0.98 -4.30
CA ASN A 22 -1.87 -0.25 -5.57
C ASN A 22 -1.94 -1.22 -6.78
N LEU A 23 -1.31 -2.41 -6.66
CA LEU A 23 -1.32 -3.44 -7.70
C LEU A 23 -2.73 -3.96 -7.98
N LEU A 24 -3.44 -4.38 -6.93
CA LEU A 24 -4.79 -4.95 -7.07
C LEU A 24 -5.78 -3.88 -7.57
N THR A 25 -5.64 -2.64 -7.09
CA THR A 25 -6.44 -1.51 -7.60
C THR A 25 -6.18 -1.27 -9.09
N MET A 26 -4.92 -1.23 -9.53
CA MET A 26 -4.61 -1.05 -10.95
C MET A 26 -5.06 -2.22 -11.82
N GLN A 27 -4.99 -3.46 -11.34
CA GLN A 27 -5.55 -4.61 -12.06
C GLN A 27 -7.05 -4.45 -12.28
N ALA A 28 -7.79 -4.05 -11.24
CA ALA A 28 -9.22 -3.79 -11.32
C ALA A 28 -9.55 -2.71 -12.35
N LEU A 29 -8.84 -1.59 -12.30
CA LEU A 29 -9.06 -0.44 -13.17
C LEU A 29 -8.69 -0.70 -14.64
N ASP A 30 -7.58 -1.40 -14.88
CA ASP A 30 -7.10 -1.67 -16.24
C ASP A 30 -7.84 -2.82 -16.92
N LYS A 31 -8.26 -3.85 -16.16
CA LYS A 31 -8.73 -5.13 -16.71
C LYS A 31 -10.14 -5.52 -16.29
N GLY A 32 -10.73 -4.81 -15.32
CA GLY A 32 -11.99 -5.23 -14.70
C GLY A 32 -11.88 -6.53 -13.89
N GLN A 33 -10.66 -7.02 -13.66
CA GLN A 33 -10.41 -8.28 -12.97
C GLN A 33 -9.17 -8.18 -12.06
N ILE A 34 -9.28 -8.77 -10.87
CA ILE A 34 -8.22 -8.85 -9.86
C ILE A 34 -7.76 -10.30 -9.76
N THR A 35 -6.47 -10.56 -9.94
CA THR A 35 -5.89 -11.88 -9.69
C THR A 35 -5.24 -11.91 -8.30
N VAL A 36 -5.83 -12.69 -7.39
CA VAL A 36 -5.32 -12.93 -6.04
C VAL A 36 -4.52 -14.22 -6.01
N LEU A 37 -3.27 -14.13 -5.57
CA LEU A 37 -2.40 -15.28 -5.37
C LEU A 37 -2.44 -15.72 -3.90
N GLY A 38 -3.16 -16.81 -3.60
CA GLY A 38 -3.40 -17.32 -2.24
C GLY A 38 -4.54 -16.58 -1.55
N GLY A 39 -4.25 -15.43 -0.95
CA GLY A 39 -5.24 -14.53 -0.35
C GLY A 39 -5.16 -14.40 1.18
N ASN A 40 -4.81 -15.47 1.91
CA ASN A 40 -4.77 -15.47 3.38
C ASN A 40 -3.55 -14.72 3.98
N GLN A 41 -2.58 -14.37 3.15
CA GLN A 41 -1.37 -13.68 3.60
C GLN A 41 -1.71 -12.28 4.06
N VAL A 42 -1.40 -11.97 5.31
CA VAL A 42 -1.58 -10.64 5.88
C VAL A 42 -0.42 -9.74 5.50
N ARG A 43 -0.74 -8.49 5.14
CA ARG A 43 0.23 -7.43 4.89
C ARG A 43 -0.13 -6.19 5.73
N PRO A 44 0.84 -5.62 6.43
CA PRO A 44 0.65 -4.32 7.05
C PRO A 44 0.74 -3.23 6.01
N ASN A 45 -0.14 -2.23 6.13
CA ASN A 45 -0.23 -1.11 5.22
C ASN A 45 -0.22 0.23 5.98
N ILE A 46 0.21 1.28 5.27
CA ILE A 46 0.11 2.67 5.69
C ILE A 46 -0.16 3.54 4.46
N HIS A 47 -1.07 4.51 4.57
CA HIS A 47 -1.33 5.47 3.51
C HIS A 47 -0.14 6.44 3.33
N ILE A 48 0.12 6.89 2.10
CA ILE A 48 1.22 7.82 1.79
C ILE A 48 1.10 9.14 2.55
N ASP A 49 -0.10 9.67 2.74
CA ASP A 49 -0.31 10.90 3.52
C ASP A 49 0.04 10.68 4.99
N ASP A 50 -0.33 9.55 5.58
CA ASP A 50 -0.02 9.25 6.98
C ASP A 50 1.47 9.05 7.22
N ILE A 51 2.22 8.42 6.28
CA ILE A 51 3.67 8.33 6.43
C ILE A 51 4.34 9.70 6.28
N THR A 52 3.82 10.56 5.41
CA THR A 52 4.30 11.94 5.26
C THR A 52 4.03 12.76 6.51
N ASP A 53 2.80 12.70 7.03
CA ASP A 53 2.41 13.34 8.30
C ASP A 53 3.25 12.81 9.46
N LEU A 54 3.58 11.50 9.48
CA LEU A 54 4.44 10.91 10.49
C LEU A 54 5.86 11.49 10.46
N TYR A 55 6.46 11.66 9.28
CA TYR A 55 7.78 12.28 9.19
C TYR A 55 7.74 13.71 9.73
N LEU A 56 6.73 14.50 9.41
CA LEU A 56 6.54 15.86 9.94
C LEU A 56 6.33 15.84 11.46
N PHE A 57 5.52 14.92 11.98
CA PHE A 57 5.29 14.73 13.40
C PHE A 57 6.60 14.44 14.15
N MET A 58 7.41 13.50 13.63
CA MET A 58 8.67 13.12 14.26
C MET A 58 9.71 14.26 14.23
N LEU A 59 9.75 15.04 13.15
CA LEU A 59 10.62 16.23 13.06
C LEU A 59 10.22 17.32 14.07
N ALA A 60 8.91 17.47 14.31
CA ALA A 60 8.38 18.44 15.29
C ALA A 60 8.54 17.98 16.75
N ASN A 61 8.80 16.69 17.00
CA ASN A 61 8.92 16.11 18.34
C ASN A 61 10.27 15.35 18.48
N PRO A 62 11.41 16.05 18.49
CA PRO A 62 12.73 15.42 18.47
C PRO A 62 13.07 14.64 19.75
N GLU A 63 12.35 14.84 20.85
CA GLU A 63 12.48 14.12 22.11
C GLU A 63 12.06 12.64 22.00
N HIS A 64 11.23 12.28 21.03
CA HIS A 64 10.84 10.89 20.78
C HIS A 64 11.94 10.14 20.06
N THR A 65 12.73 9.36 20.78
CA THR A 65 13.88 8.63 20.24
C THR A 65 13.65 7.11 20.14
N GLY A 66 14.47 6.46 19.32
CA GLY A 66 14.47 5.01 19.11
C GLY A 66 13.75 4.56 17.85
N VAL A 67 13.27 3.32 17.86
CA VAL A 67 12.64 2.67 16.70
C VAL A 67 11.12 2.68 16.84
N PHE A 68 10.44 3.10 15.77
CA PHE A 68 8.98 3.17 15.65
C PHE A 68 8.52 2.42 14.41
N ASN A 69 7.68 1.42 14.58
CA ASN A 69 7.00 0.78 13.47
C ASN A 69 5.81 1.66 13.04
N ALA A 70 5.55 1.71 11.74
CA ALA A 70 4.47 2.51 11.16
C ALA A 70 3.67 1.68 10.15
N GLY A 71 2.64 1.02 10.64
CA GLY A 71 1.67 0.27 9.86
C GLY A 71 0.39 0.11 10.67
N PHE A 72 -0.73 0.61 10.15
CA PHE A 72 -1.93 0.75 10.94
C PHE A 72 -3.02 -0.24 10.55
N GLU A 73 -2.95 -0.80 9.33
CA GLU A 73 -3.90 -1.79 8.84
C GLU A 73 -3.18 -3.08 8.46
N ASN A 74 -3.39 -4.13 9.25
CA ASN A 74 -2.89 -5.48 8.97
C ASN A 74 -3.99 -6.27 8.28
N ILE A 75 -4.05 -6.22 6.95
CA ILE A 75 -5.14 -6.76 6.13
C ILE A 75 -4.65 -7.94 5.29
N SER A 76 -5.50 -8.95 5.07
CA SER A 76 -5.19 -10.04 4.16
C SER A 76 -5.25 -9.58 2.69
N ILE A 77 -4.52 -10.25 1.81
CA ILE A 77 -4.59 -9.96 0.37
C ILE A 77 -6.00 -10.16 -0.17
N MET A 78 -6.74 -11.12 0.37
CA MET A 78 -8.15 -11.35 0.00
C MET A 78 -9.04 -10.19 0.43
N ASP A 79 -8.89 -9.69 1.68
CA ASP A 79 -9.70 -8.57 2.14
C ASP A 79 -9.40 -7.30 1.33
N ILE A 80 -8.12 -7.04 0.98
CA ILE A 80 -7.77 -5.94 0.07
C ILE A 80 -8.46 -6.12 -1.29
N ALA A 81 -8.43 -7.33 -1.86
CA ALA A 81 -9.08 -7.59 -3.16
C ALA A 81 -10.60 -7.41 -3.09
N THR A 82 -11.22 -7.79 -1.98
CA THR A 82 -12.66 -7.60 -1.73
C THR A 82 -12.99 -6.11 -1.67
N GLU A 83 -12.25 -5.32 -0.90
CA GLU A 83 -12.44 -3.86 -0.84
C GLU A 83 -12.26 -3.20 -2.22
N VAL A 84 -11.25 -3.61 -2.98
CA VAL A 84 -11.05 -3.12 -4.36
C VAL A 84 -12.23 -3.49 -5.24
N SER A 85 -12.69 -4.75 -5.18
CA SER A 85 -13.85 -5.23 -5.95
C SER A 85 -15.12 -4.43 -5.64
N GLU A 86 -15.38 -4.15 -4.38
CA GLU A 86 -16.55 -3.37 -3.94
C GLU A 86 -16.48 -1.90 -4.40
N ILE A 87 -15.29 -1.28 -4.38
CA ILE A 87 -15.13 0.13 -4.73
C ILE A 87 -15.07 0.34 -6.25
N VAL A 88 -14.40 -0.56 -6.98
CA VAL A 88 -14.12 -0.42 -8.43
C VAL A 88 -15.13 -1.19 -9.29
N GLY A 89 -15.74 -2.26 -8.75
CA GLY A 89 -16.67 -3.12 -9.50
C GLY A 89 -15.98 -4.20 -10.33
N ALA A 90 -14.81 -4.69 -9.90
CA ALA A 90 -14.03 -5.70 -10.62
C ALA A 90 -14.27 -7.12 -10.10
N GLU A 91 -14.15 -8.12 -10.97
CA GLU A 91 -14.20 -9.53 -10.59
C GLU A 91 -12.92 -9.99 -9.88
N VAL A 92 -13.05 -10.91 -8.91
CA VAL A 92 -11.91 -11.49 -8.18
C VAL A 92 -11.69 -12.94 -8.61
N GLU A 93 -10.50 -13.22 -9.14
CA GLU A 93 -10.04 -14.57 -9.47
C GLU A 93 -8.95 -14.98 -8.47
N VAL A 94 -9.15 -16.10 -7.78
CA VAL A 94 -8.18 -16.65 -6.83
C VAL A 94 -7.37 -17.77 -7.47
N LYS A 95 -6.03 -17.67 -7.39
CA LYS A 95 -5.09 -18.71 -7.85
C LYS A 95 -4.27 -19.24 -6.69
N PRO A 96 -3.87 -20.52 -6.70
CA PRO A 96 -2.98 -21.07 -5.69
C PRO A 96 -1.67 -20.27 -5.59
N SER A 97 -1.13 -20.19 -4.37
CA SER A 97 0.17 -19.56 -4.10
C SER A 97 0.92 -20.30 -3.00
N ASN A 98 2.21 -20.40 -3.17
CA ASN A 98 3.14 -20.93 -2.16
C ASN A 98 3.91 -19.80 -1.44
N ASP A 99 3.43 -18.55 -1.48
CA ASP A 99 4.07 -17.44 -0.77
C ASP A 99 3.85 -17.58 0.74
N PRO A 100 4.89 -17.95 1.53
CA PRO A 100 4.76 -18.17 2.96
C PRO A 100 4.73 -16.88 3.75
N ARG A 101 4.98 -15.74 3.12
CA ARG A 101 5.08 -14.45 3.82
C ARG A 101 3.70 -14.00 4.30
N SER A 102 3.52 -14.01 5.62
CA SER A 102 2.36 -13.42 6.30
C SER A 102 2.87 -12.84 7.61
N TYR A 103 2.65 -11.56 7.83
CA TYR A 103 3.13 -10.89 9.03
C TYR A 103 2.27 -9.67 9.37
N ARG A 104 2.33 -9.28 10.64
CA ARG A 104 1.65 -8.11 11.19
C ARG A 104 2.67 -7.17 11.79
N VAL A 105 2.35 -5.89 11.79
CA VAL A 105 3.14 -4.85 12.45
C VAL A 105 2.32 -4.26 13.58
N ASN A 106 2.93 -4.14 14.76
CA ASN A 106 2.38 -3.41 15.88
C ASN A 106 2.99 -2.02 15.93
N SER A 107 2.14 -1.00 15.92
CA SER A 107 2.50 0.42 15.93
C SER A 107 2.06 1.13 17.23
N ASP A 108 1.71 0.41 18.28
CA ASP A 108 1.22 0.97 19.55
C ASP A 108 2.19 2.00 20.14
N LYS A 109 3.51 1.72 20.05
CA LYS A 109 4.54 2.67 20.52
C LYS A 109 4.40 4.04 19.85
N LEU A 110 4.08 4.06 18.56
CA LEU A 110 3.90 5.29 17.79
C LEU A 110 2.58 6.01 18.17
N LEU A 111 1.51 5.23 18.31
CA LEU A 111 0.20 5.76 18.74
C LEU A 111 0.28 6.35 20.17
N ASN A 112 1.02 5.69 21.06
CA ASN A 112 1.17 6.12 22.47
C ASN A 112 1.95 7.43 22.63
N ILE A 113 2.78 7.83 21.65
CA ILE A 113 3.44 9.15 21.65
C ILE A 113 2.58 10.24 21.00
N GLY A 114 1.33 9.93 20.63
CA GLY A 114 0.33 10.90 20.18
C GLY A 114 0.14 10.99 18.66
N PHE A 115 0.85 10.20 17.85
CA PHE A 115 0.56 10.15 16.41
C PHE A 115 -0.83 9.53 16.16
N LYS A 116 -1.58 10.10 15.22
CA LYS A 116 -2.90 9.63 14.83
C LYS A 116 -2.98 9.48 13.33
N PRO A 117 -3.07 8.25 12.80
CA PRO A 117 -3.35 8.04 11.38
C PRO A 117 -4.74 8.58 11.02
N LYS A 118 -4.90 9.03 9.79
CA LYS A 118 -6.12 9.68 9.28
C LYS A 118 -6.72 8.96 8.08
N LYS A 119 -5.93 8.11 7.43
CA LYS A 119 -6.26 7.48 6.17
C LYS A 119 -6.23 5.96 6.28
N THR A 120 -7.01 5.33 5.42
CA THR A 120 -7.19 3.88 5.35
C THR A 120 -6.76 3.32 3.98
N VAL A 121 -6.71 2.00 3.86
CA VAL A 121 -6.53 1.30 2.58
C VAL A 121 -7.69 1.64 1.64
N SER A 122 -8.92 1.70 2.13
CA SER A 122 -10.10 2.13 1.34
C SER A 122 -9.93 3.56 0.77
N ASP A 123 -9.32 4.47 1.54
CA ASP A 123 -9.04 5.83 1.04
C ASP A 123 -8.03 5.80 -0.11
N ALA A 124 -6.98 4.99 0.00
CA ALA A 124 -6.00 4.81 -1.08
C ALA A 124 -6.65 4.25 -2.35
N ILE A 125 -7.54 3.25 -2.23
CA ILE A 125 -8.26 2.66 -3.37
C ILE A 125 -9.14 3.71 -4.07
N ARG A 126 -9.91 4.49 -3.31
CA ARG A 126 -10.77 5.57 -3.85
C ARG A 126 -9.96 6.67 -4.52
N GLU A 127 -8.83 7.08 -3.90
CA GLU A 127 -7.92 8.08 -4.46
C GLU A 127 -7.36 7.62 -5.81
N LEU A 128 -6.81 6.40 -5.88
CA LEU A 128 -6.25 5.84 -7.11
C LEU A 128 -7.32 5.72 -8.20
N SER A 129 -8.53 5.28 -7.84
CA SER A 129 -9.66 5.15 -8.77
C SER A 129 -10.07 6.51 -9.35
N GLY A 130 -10.15 7.55 -8.50
CA GLY A 130 -10.47 8.90 -8.92
C GLY A 130 -9.42 9.50 -9.87
N LEU A 131 -8.14 9.30 -9.56
CA LEU A 131 -7.03 9.79 -10.40
C LEU A 131 -6.94 9.04 -11.73
N TYR A 132 -7.23 7.74 -11.73
CA TYR A 132 -7.30 6.94 -12.96
C TYR A 132 -8.43 7.42 -13.87
N ALA A 133 -9.61 7.66 -13.33
CA ALA A 133 -10.76 8.19 -14.07
C ALA A 133 -10.49 9.57 -14.68
N GLN A 134 -9.65 10.39 -14.04
CA GLN A 134 -9.21 11.70 -14.53
C GLN A 134 -8.04 11.62 -15.53
N GLY A 135 -7.49 10.43 -15.80
CA GLY A 135 -6.31 10.24 -16.65
C GLY A 135 -4.98 10.70 -16.01
N ALA A 136 -5.01 11.05 -14.72
CA ALA A 136 -3.83 11.48 -13.96
C ALA A 136 -2.96 10.30 -13.47
N LEU A 137 -3.55 9.12 -13.30
CA LEU A 137 -2.85 7.89 -12.96
C LEU A 137 -2.79 6.97 -14.19
N LYS A 138 -1.58 6.53 -14.54
CA LYS A 138 -1.33 5.58 -15.65
C LYS A 138 -0.50 4.40 -15.16
N ASN A 139 -0.72 3.24 -15.77
CA ASN A 139 0.07 2.04 -15.51
C ASN A 139 1.36 2.07 -16.34
N GLU A 140 2.38 2.75 -15.85
CA GLU A 140 3.66 2.90 -16.52
C GLU A 140 4.69 1.87 -16.05
N GLU A 141 5.56 1.41 -16.95
CA GLU A 141 6.57 0.38 -16.64
C GLU A 141 7.49 0.80 -15.48
N GLN A 142 7.86 2.07 -15.41
CA GLN A 142 8.71 2.62 -14.33
C GLN A 142 8.06 2.55 -12.94
N SER A 143 6.75 2.39 -12.86
CA SER A 143 6.01 2.22 -11.59
C SER A 143 6.08 0.80 -11.04
N HIS A 144 6.64 -0.15 -11.79
CA HIS A 144 6.91 -1.53 -11.39
C HIS A 144 8.40 -1.72 -11.08
N ASN A 145 8.81 -1.40 -9.86
CA ASN A 145 10.22 -1.28 -9.46
C ASN A 145 11.07 -2.48 -9.86
N LEU A 146 10.66 -3.70 -9.51
CA LEU A 146 11.46 -4.89 -9.79
C LEU A 146 11.69 -5.04 -11.30
N LYS A 147 10.63 -4.96 -12.09
CA LYS A 147 10.69 -5.12 -13.55
C LYS A 147 11.55 -4.03 -14.19
N TRP A 148 11.32 -2.78 -13.79
CA TRP A 148 12.04 -1.63 -14.34
C TRP A 148 13.52 -1.64 -13.95
N MET A 149 13.84 -1.91 -12.69
CA MET A 149 15.24 -1.97 -12.22
C MET A 149 16.01 -3.11 -12.88
N THR A 150 15.39 -4.30 -13.03
CA THR A 150 16.04 -5.42 -13.72
C THR A 150 16.40 -5.07 -15.15
N LYS A 151 15.48 -4.42 -15.87
CA LYS A 151 15.71 -3.97 -17.25
C LYS A 151 16.81 -2.91 -17.35
N THR A 152 16.84 -1.95 -16.40
CA THR A 152 17.77 -0.80 -16.45
C THR A 152 19.18 -1.13 -15.96
N LEU A 153 19.31 -2.06 -14.99
CA LEU A 153 20.61 -2.39 -14.38
C LEU A 153 21.34 -3.52 -15.09
N TYR A 154 20.64 -4.35 -15.87
CA TYR A 154 21.21 -5.51 -16.55
C TYR A 154 21.10 -5.45 -18.08
N SER A 155 20.72 -4.30 -18.62
CA SER A 155 20.82 -3.94 -20.04
C SER A 155 22.12 -3.19 -20.29
#